data_fc7f2f7f3cfb74fc1b14053f080c6aa8
#
_entry.id   fc7f2f7f3cfb74fc1b14053f080c6aa8
#
_cell.length_a   1.000
_cell.length_b   1.000
_cell.length_c   1.000
_cell.angle_alpha   90.00
_cell.angle_beta   90.00
_cell.angle_gamma   90.00
#
_symmetry.space_group_name_H-M   'P 1'
#
loop_
_entity.id
_entity.type
_entity.pdbx_description
1 polymer ?
#
loop_
_entity_poly.entity_id
_entity_poly.type
_entity_poly.pdbx_seq_one_letter_code
_entity_poly.pdbx_strand_id
1 'polypeptide(L)'
;ERQETLMTVTAVRATLYGSLAFTGKGHATDRAVILGLLGETPDTVDPDAVAGLIAQITETKRLKLGGGPEIDFDPDRDIVFDYGPALPGHANGMIMAAWMGRLSIAAMKRANELTHMNATDLDAGLDRIWAAMNACIERGVTQEGILPGGLKVKRRAKAIWDGLQADKKRNFRLEHTVMDWISVYALAVNEENAGGGRVVTAPTNGAAGIVPAVGRYYLDFCPDASMAGIRDYLLTAAAIGGIIKANASISGAEVGCQGEVGSASAMAAAGLAAILGGSNAQVENAAEIAMEHHLGMTCDPVGGLVQVPCIERNAMGAVKAINAASLALKGDGTHFVPLDAAIETMRQTGEDMHSKYKETSEGGLAVNLTAC
;
A
#
# COMPACT_ATOMS: atom_id res chain seq x y z
N GLU A 1 -3.61 13.02 23.98
CA GLU A 1 -3.76 12.37 22.64
C GLU A 1 -4.02 13.40 21.52
N ARG A 2 -5.11 14.22 21.54
CA ARG A 2 -5.35 15.22 20.46
C ARG A 2 -4.25 16.28 20.38
N GLN A 3 -3.74 16.77 21.52
CA GLN A 3 -2.64 17.72 21.55
C GLN A 3 -1.30 17.09 21.13
N GLU A 4 -1.04 15.85 21.48
CA GLU A 4 0.17 15.14 21.07
C GLU A 4 0.21 14.90 19.56
N THR A 5 -0.93 14.54 18.95
CA THR A 5 -1.06 14.39 17.49
C THR A 5 -0.84 15.73 16.78
N LEU A 6 -1.39 16.83 17.30
CA LEU A 6 -1.18 18.17 16.74
C LEU A 6 0.31 18.55 16.69
N MET A 7 1.08 18.19 17.71
CA MET A 7 2.52 18.47 17.80
C MET A 7 3.36 17.73 16.76
N THR A 8 2.80 16.72 16.08
CA THR A 8 3.49 15.96 15.03
C THR A 8 3.20 16.48 13.62
N VAL A 9 2.24 17.40 13.47
CA VAL A 9 1.89 17.99 12.17
C VAL A 9 3.02 18.88 11.68
N THR A 10 3.45 18.69 10.45
CA THR A 10 4.53 19.47 9.81
C THR A 10 4.04 20.33 8.65
N ALA A 11 2.91 20.00 8.05
CA ALA A 11 2.27 20.78 7.00
C ALA A 11 0.76 20.55 7.01
N VAL A 12 0.01 21.51 6.49
CA VAL A 12 -1.43 21.40 6.26
C VAL A 12 -1.77 21.97 4.88
N ARG A 13 -2.83 21.45 4.26
CA ARG A 13 -3.40 22.01 3.02
C ARG A 13 -4.92 22.00 3.11
N ALA A 14 -5.53 23.08 2.66
CA ALA A 14 -6.97 23.18 2.47
C ALA A 14 -7.29 23.24 0.98
N THR A 15 -8.09 22.31 0.47
CA THR A 15 -8.59 22.35 -0.90
C THR A 15 -10.08 22.65 -0.86
N LEU A 16 -10.46 23.75 -1.53
CA LEU A 16 -11.81 24.29 -1.59
C LEU A 16 -12.47 23.88 -2.90
N TYR A 17 -13.71 23.41 -2.85
CA TYR A 17 -14.45 22.88 -3.99
C TYR A 17 -15.79 23.61 -4.16
N GLY A 18 -16.33 23.57 -5.38
CA GLY A 18 -17.64 24.12 -5.70
C GLY A 18 -17.73 25.61 -5.36
N SER A 19 -18.81 26.05 -4.71
CA SER A 19 -19.00 27.47 -4.36
C SER A 19 -17.86 28.06 -3.55
N LEU A 20 -17.24 27.26 -2.65
CA LEU A 20 -16.10 27.75 -1.86
C LEU A 20 -14.87 28.06 -2.76
N ALA A 21 -14.69 27.36 -3.86
CA ALA A 21 -13.64 27.69 -4.83
C ALA A 21 -14.01 28.91 -5.69
N PHE A 22 -15.21 28.90 -6.27
CA PHE A 22 -15.61 29.95 -7.24
C PHE A 22 -15.82 31.31 -6.63
N THR A 23 -16.35 31.39 -5.41
CA THR A 23 -16.67 32.66 -4.74
C THR A 23 -15.82 32.93 -3.49
N GLY A 24 -14.98 31.98 -3.09
CA GLY A 24 -14.28 32.00 -1.80
C GLY A 24 -13.37 33.21 -1.60
N LYS A 25 -12.63 33.62 -2.62
CA LYS A 25 -11.79 34.84 -2.54
C LYS A 25 -12.63 36.11 -2.26
N GLY A 26 -13.79 36.22 -2.89
CA GLY A 26 -14.72 37.34 -2.66
C GLY A 26 -15.34 37.33 -1.27
N HIS A 27 -15.46 36.18 -0.63
CA HIS A 27 -16.02 36.01 0.71
C HIS A 27 -14.94 35.82 1.80
N ALA A 28 -13.66 36.06 1.47
CA ALA A 28 -12.53 35.89 2.37
C ALA A 28 -12.42 34.47 2.99
N THR A 29 -12.81 33.44 2.24
CA THR A 29 -12.75 32.02 2.70
C THR A 29 -11.32 31.60 2.99
N ASP A 30 -10.34 32.03 2.19
CA ASP A 30 -8.91 31.82 2.44
C ASP A 30 -8.48 32.38 3.79
N ARG A 31 -8.88 33.60 4.13
CA ARG A 31 -8.58 34.20 5.43
C ARG A 31 -9.26 33.44 6.57
N ALA A 32 -10.51 33.02 6.40
CA ALA A 32 -11.22 32.22 7.38
C ALA A 32 -10.52 30.87 7.64
N VAL A 33 -10.00 30.22 6.59
CA VAL A 33 -9.18 28.99 6.71
C VAL A 33 -7.92 29.27 7.52
N ILE A 34 -7.19 30.32 7.23
CA ILE A 34 -5.96 30.67 7.97
C ILE A 34 -6.28 30.92 9.45
N LEU A 35 -7.31 31.72 9.75
CA LEU A 35 -7.71 32.00 11.12
C LEU A 35 -8.13 30.73 11.87
N GLY A 36 -8.90 29.85 11.24
CA GLY A 36 -9.26 28.57 11.81
C GLY A 36 -8.04 27.65 12.07
N LEU A 37 -7.05 27.67 11.18
CA LEU A 37 -5.79 26.93 11.38
C LEU A 37 -4.95 27.52 12.52
N LEU A 38 -5.02 28.83 12.78
CA LEU A 38 -4.41 29.45 13.97
C LEU A 38 -5.13 29.06 15.28
N GLY A 39 -6.34 28.54 15.19
CA GLY A 39 -7.20 28.22 16.34
C GLY A 39 -8.16 29.35 16.72
N GLU A 40 -8.24 30.39 15.89
CA GLU A 40 -9.20 31.47 16.08
C GLU A 40 -10.63 31.00 15.75
N THR A 41 -11.59 31.52 16.50
CA THR A 41 -13.02 31.26 16.25
C THR A 41 -13.77 32.56 15.94
N PRO A 42 -14.88 32.50 15.18
CA PRO A 42 -15.61 33.71 14.76
C PRO A 42 -16.11 34.59 15.91
N ASP A 43 -16.28 34.03 17.08
CA ASP A 43 -16.77 34.71 18.30
C ASP A 43 -15.67 35.26 19.19
N THR A 44 -14.38 34.84 18.96
CA THR A 44 -13.25 35.28 19.79
C THR A 44 -12.19 36.05 19.04
N VAL A 45 -12.15 35.99 17.71
CA VAL A 45 -11.16 36.70 16.89
C VAL A 45 -11.34 38.20 16.98
N ASP A 46 -10.26 38.95 17.21
CA ASP A 46 -10.26 40.41 17.16
C ASP A 46 -10.22 40.85 15.67
N PRO A 47 -11.32 41.50 15.17
CA PRO A 47 -11.38 41.92 13.77
C PRO A 47 -10.24 42.89 13.37
N ASP A 48 -9.76 43.71 14.29
CA ASP A 48 -8.69 44.68 14.03
C ASP A 48 -7.31 44.00 13.90
N ALA A 49 -7.12 42.83 14.50
CA ALA A 49 -5.89 42.05 14.41
C ALA A 49 -5.81 41.18 13.15
N VAL A 50 -6.93 40.83 12.52
CA VAL A 50 -6.99 39.89 11.38
C VAL A 50 -6.03 40.24 10.25
N ALA A 51 -6.05 41.51 9.80
CA ALA A 51 -5.21 41.94 8.70
C ALA A 51 -3.72 41.77 8.98
N GLY A 52 -3.30 42.05 10.22
CA GLY A 52 -1.92 41.89 10.67
C GLY A 52 -1.49 40.42 10.71
N LEU A 53 -2.35 39.54 11.25
CA LEU A 53 -2.10 38.08 11.31
C LEU A 53 -1.92 37.46 9.91
N ILE A 54 -2.81 37.81 9.00
CA ILE A 54 -2.74 37.31 7.61
C ILE A 54 -1.45 37.82 6.92
N ALA A 55 -1.14 39.11 7.06
CA ALA A 55 0.07 39.69 6.47
C ALA A 55 1.34 39.00 7.01
N GLN A 56 1.42 38.80 8.31
CA GLN A 56 2.54 38.11 8.95
C GLN A 56 2.76 36.70 8.36
N ILE A 57 1.68 35.89 8.24
CA ILE A 57 1.77 34.53 7.69
C ILE A 57 2.17 34.56 6.22
N THR A 58 1.61 35.51 5.44
CA THR A 58 1.93 35.63 4.03
C THR A 58 3.41 35.99 3.81
N GLU A 59 3.97 36.84 4.68
CA GLU A 59 5.37 37.27 4.61
C GLU A 59 6.33 36.18 5.12
N THR A 60 6.02 35.60 6.30
CA THR A 60 6.93 34.66 6.95
C THR A 60 6.84 33.24 6.39
N LYS A 61 5.74 32.89 5.72
CA LYS A 61 5.40 31.53 5.29
C LYS A 61 5.41 30.53 6.46
N ARG A 62 5.05 31.01 7.66
CA ARG A 62 5.00 30.23 8.91
C ARG A 62 3.65 30.41 9.56
N LEU A 63 3.08 29.30 10.07
CA LEU A 63 1.79 29.28 10.77
C LEU A 63 1.90 28.47 12.06
N LYS A 64 1.40 29.03 13.16
CA LYS A 64 1.32 28.36 14.45
C LYS A 64 -0.01 27.61 14.54
N LEU A 65 0.00 26.32 14.23
CA LEU A 65 -1.19 25.50 14.08
C LEU A 65 -1.94 25.30 15.40
N GLY A 66 -3.14 25.83 15.54
CA GLY A 66 -4.01 25.68 16.72
C GLY A 66 -3.33 26.05 18.04
N GLY A 67 -2.44 27.02 18.05
CA GLY A 67 -1.60 27.37 19.22
C GLY A 67 -0.50 26.36 19.54
N GLY A 68 -0.35 25.29 18.75
CA GLY A 68 0.64 24.21 18.87
C GLY A 68 1.94 24.46 18.08
N PRO A 69 2.35 23.52 17.19
CA PRO A 69 3.61 23.62 16.47
C PRO A 69 3.59 24.75 15.43
N GLU A 70 4.75 25.33 15.19
CA GLU A 70 4.97 26.22 14.06
C GLU A 70 5.35 25.39 12.84
N ILE A 71 4.55 25.52 11.76
CA ILE A 71 4.70 24.75 10.52
C ILE A 71 5.02 25.67 9.36
N ASP A 72 5.63 25.13 8.31
CA ASP A 72 5.75 25.77 7.01
C ASP A 72 4.37 25.84 6.35
N PHE A 73 3.93 27.05 5.98
CA PHE A 73 2.61 27.28 5.41
C PHE A 73 2.61 28.48 4.47
N ASP A 74 2.47 28.22 3.20
CA ASP A 74 2.33 29.26 2.19
C ASP A 74 0.86 29.36 1.74
N PRO A 75 0.15 30.45 2.05
CA PRO A 75 -1.25 30.61 1.62
C PRO A 75 -1.49 30.39 0.13
N ASP A 76 -0.53 30.75 -0.73
CA ASP A 76 -0.65 30.60 -2.20
C ASP A 76 -0.47 29.14 -2.66
N ARG A 77 0.24 28.33 -1.89
CA ARG A 77 0.47 26.89 -2.16
C ARG A 77 -0.52 26.00 -1.42
N ASP A 78 -0.84 26.35 -0.17
CA ASP A 78 -1.49 25.45 0.78
C ASP A 78 -2.99 25.72 0.92
N ILE A 79 -3.52 26.79 0.31
CA ILE A 79 -4.96 26.98 0.11
C ILE A 79 -5.26 26.87 -1.38
N VAL A 80 -5.79 25.73 -1.78
CA VAL A 80 -6.07 25.41 -3.18
C VAL A 80 -7.55 25.69 -3.49
N PHE A 81 -7.81 26.49 -4.50
CA PHE A 81 -9.14 26.69 -5.05
C PHE A 81 -9.30 25.76 -6.26
N ASP A 82 -9.99 24.63 -6.06
CA ASP A 82 -10.25 23.65 -7.10
C ASP A 82 -11.55 23.99 -7.83
N TYR A 83 -11.42 24.42 -9.07
CA TYR A 83 -12.54 24.81 -9.93
C TYR A 83 -13.17 23.62 -10.69
N GLY A 84 -12.77 22.42 -10.37
CA GLY A 84 -13.38 21.17 -10.88
C GLY A 84 -14.76 20.89 -10.28
N PRO A 85 -15.25 19.65 -10.45
CA PRO A 85 -16.56 19.24 -9.91
C PRO A 85 -16.65 19.44 -8.39
N ALA A 86 -17.84 19.84 -7.93
CA ALA A 86 -18.12 19.90 -6.49
C ALA A 86 -18.00 18.49 -5.86
N LEU A 87 -17.62 18.44 -4.59
CA LEU A 87 -17.58 17.19 -3.84
C LEU A 87 -18.97 16.55 -3.76
N PRO A 88 -19.08 15.21 -3.77
CA PRO A 88 -20.34 14.52 -3.56
C PRO A 88 -21.00 14.95 -2.25
N GLY A 89 -22.28 15.26 -2.28
CA GLY A 89 -23.09 15.54 -1.11
C GLY A 89 -23.33 17.02 -0.81
N HIS A 90 -22.47 17.96 -1.19
CA HIS A 90 -22.69 19.38 -0.97
C HIS A 90 -21.94 20.28 -1.96
N ALA A 91 -22.59 21.39 -2.36
CA ALA A 91 -22.00 22.38 -3.27
C ALA A 91 -20.84 23.19 -2.65
N ASN A 92 -20.75 23.21 -1.32
CA ASN A 92 -19.68 23.86 -0.57
C ASN A 92 -18.86 22.78 0.12
N GLY A 93 -17.77 22.35 -0.50
CA GLY A 93 -16.90 21.31 0.03
C GLY A 93 -15.50 21.82 0.32
N MET A 94 -14.88 21.28 1.36
CA MET A 94 -13.48 21.51 1.69
C MET A 94 -12.84 20.19 2.15
N ILE A 95 -11.66 19.91 1.64
CA ILE A 95 -10.80 18.84 2.13
C ILE A 95 -9.63 19.48 2.87
N MET A 96 -9.45 19.06 4.13
CA MET A 96 -8.27 19.41 4.93
C MET A 96 -7.32 18.22 4.96
N ALA A 97 -6.10 18.43 4.49
CA ALA A 97 -5.02 17.44 4.59
C ALA A 97 -3.97 17.93 5.59
N ALA A 98 -3.45 17.02 6.42
CA ALA A 98 -2.34 17.31 7.32
C ALA A 98 -1.26 16.25 7.14
N TRP A 99 0.00 16.69 7.08
CA TRP A 99 1.15 15.82 7.02
C TRP A 99 1.84 15.75 8.38
N MET A 100 2.03 14.54 8.88
CA MET A 100 2.73 14.27 10.12
C MET A 100 4.15 13.79 9.79
N GLY A 101 5.04 14.71 9.45
CA GLY A 101 6.37 14.43 8.91
C GLY A 101 7.35 13.72 9.86
N ARG A 102 6.96 13.46 11.10
CA ARG A 102 7.79 12.73 12.09
C ARG A 102 7.33 11.30 12.33
N LEU A 103 6.14 10.92 11.87
CA LEU A 103 5.65 9.55 12.02
C LEU A 103 5.95 8.75 10.75
N SER A 104 6.43 7.53 10.92
CA SER A 104 6.45 6.56 9.83
C SER A 104 5.01 6.17 9.45
N ILE A 105 4.82 5.63 8.23
CA ILE A 105 3.51 5.13 7.79
C ILE A 105 3.00 4.05 8.75
N ALA A 106 3.85 3.16 9.24
CA ALA A 106 3.51 2.17 10.26
C ALA A 106 3.00 2.82 11.55
N ALA A 107 3.72 3.83 12.06
CA ALA A 107 3.34 4.52 13.30
C ALA A 107 2.01 5.28 13.14
N MET A 108 1.78 5.92 11.99
CA MET A 108 0.51 6.57 11.67
C MET A 108 -0.65 5.54 11.61
N LYS A 109 -0.44 4.43 10.91
CA LYS A 109 -1.45 3.37 10.82
C LYS A 109 -1.73 2.77 12.18
N ARG A 110 -0.69 2.54 13.00
CA ARG A 110 -0.83 2.10 14.38
C ARG A 110 -1.65 3.07 15.22
N ALA A 111 -1.39 4.37 15.13
CA ALA A 111 -2.16 5.39 15.84
C ALA A 111 -3.65 5.35 15.44
N ASN A 112 -3.95 5.15 14.16
CA ASN A 112 -5.33 5.01 13.69
C ASN A 112 -6.01 3.75 14.28
N GLU A 113 -5.35 2.60 14.30
CA GLU A 113 -5.91 1.37 14.87
C GLU A 113 -6.16 1.51 16.38
N LEU A 114 -5.28 2.22 17.09
CA LEU A 114 -5.42 2.47 18.53
C LEU A 114 -6.61 3.38 18.89
N THR A 115 -7.28 3.99 17.93
CA THR A 115 -8.57 4.66 18.16
C THR A 115 -9.72 3.68 18.36
N HIS A 116 -9.55 2.42 17.92
CA HIS A 116 -10.58 1.38 17.94
C HIS A 116 -10.26 0.24 18.91
N MET A 117 -8.99 0.02 19.25
CA MET A 117 -8.55 -1.06 20.13
C MET A 117 -7.33 -0.63 20.97
N ASN A 118 -7.01 -1.37 22.02
CA ASN A 118 -5.80 -1.12 22.81
C ASN A 118 -4.55 -1.73 22.15
N ALA A 119 -3.37 -1.30 22.59
CA ALA A 119 -2.08 -1.70 22.00
C ALA A 119 -1.81 -3.21 22.13
N THR A 120 -2.22 -3.82 23.23
CA THR A 120 -2.00 -5.26 23.47
C THR A 120 -2.83 -6.10 22.49
N ASP A 121 -4.09 -5.73 22.26
CA ASP A 121 -4.97 -6.42 21.32
C ASP A 121 -4.52 -6.24 19.87
N LEU A 122 -4.04 -5.03 19.52
CA LEU A 122 -3.47 -4.76 18.20
C LEU A 122 -2.24 -5.64 17.95
N ASP A 123 -1.28 -5.64 18.85
CA ASP A 123 -0.07 -6.45 18.70
C ASP A 123 -0.38 -7.94 18.64
N ALA A 124 -1.26 -8.44 19.51
CA ALA A 124 -1.71 -9.83 19.48
C ALA A 124 -2.45 -10.15 18.17
N GLY A 125 -3.19 -9.20 17.61
CA GLY A 125 -3.87 -9.33 16.31
C GLY A 125 -2.86 -9.48 15.16
N LEU A 126 -1.86 -8.61 15.10
CA LEU A 126 -0.80 -8.65 14.09
C LEU A 126 0.02 -9.95 14.19
N ASP A 127 0.36 -10.36 15.42
CA ASP A 127 1.08 -11.62 15.66
C ASP A 127 0.28 -12.84 15.20
N ARG A 128 -1.04 -12.87 15.43
CA ARG A 128 -1.91 -13.96 14.93
C ARG A 128 -1.97 -14.00 13.40
N ILE A 129 -2.02 -12.83 12.74
CA ILE A 129 -2.00 -12.72 11.27
C ILE A 129 -0.69 -13.30 10.76
N TRP A 130 0.44 -12.84 11.30
CA TRP A 130 1.75 -13.34 10.90
C TRP A 130 1.91 -14.85 11.17
N ALA A 131 1.51 -15.31 12.33
CA ALA A 131 1.56 -16.74 12.65
C ALA A 131 0.79 -17.60 11.65
N ALA A 132 -0.38 -17.14 11.20
CA ALA A 132 -1.17 -17.83 10.18
C ALA A 132 -0.49 -17.80 8.80
N MET A 133 0.11 -16.67 8.40
CA MET A 133 0.89 -16.53 7.17
C MET A 133 2.09 -17.49 7.17
N ASN A 134 2.86 -17.48 8.25
CA ASN A 134 4.04 -18.33 8.38
C ASN A 134 3.69 -19.81 8.42
N ALA A 135 2.65 -20.18 9.16
CA ALA A 135 2.17 -21.58 9.21
C ALA A 135 1.71 -22.08 7.83
N CYS A 136 1.14 -21.20 7.01
CA CYS A 136 0.78 -21.53 5.63
C CYS A 136 2.03 -21.86 4.78
N ILE A 137 3.09 -21.04 4.88
CA ILE A 137 4.37 -21.32 4.20
C ILE A 137 4.94 -22.67 4.67
N GLU A 138 5.08 -22.86 5.99
CA GLU A 138 5.64 -24.07 6.59
C GLU A 138 4.86 -25.35 6.16
N ARG A 139 3.53 -25.25 6.09
CA ARG A 139 2.72 -26.35 5.59
C ARG A 139 2.96 -26.56 4.09
N GLY A 140 2.92 -25.51 3.27
CA GLY A 140 3.00 -25.60 1.81
C GLY A 140 4.30 -26.22 1.32
N VAL A 141 5.44 -25.90 1.98
CA VAL A 141 6.75 -26.49 1.64
C VAL A 141 6.87 -27.99 2.00
N THR A 142 5.88 -28.57 2.68
CA THR A 142 5.86 -30.01 3.01
C THR A 142 4.86 -30.80 2.17
N GLN A 143 3.96 -30.12 1.45
CA GLN A 143 2.87 -30.77 0.71
C GLN A 143 3.29 -31.18 -0.71
N GLU A 144 2.87 -32.37 -1.11
CA GLU A 144 3.11 -32.93 -2.45
C GLU A 144 1.80 -33.28 -3.15
N GLY A 145 1.90 -33.68 -4.40
CA GLY A 145 0.80 -34.23 -5.18
C GLY A 145 0.29 -33.24 -6.26
N ILE A 146 -0.94 -33.48 -6.69
CA ILE A 146 -1.62 -32.74 -7.74
C ILE A 146 -2.71 -31.88 -7.09
N LEU A 147 -2.79 -30.61 -7.51
CA LEU A 147 -3.81 -29.68 -7.06
C LEU A 147 -5.19 -30.10 -7.59
N PRO A 148 -6.28 -29.87 -6.81
CA PRO A 148 -7.63 -30.20 -7.23
C PRO A 148 -8.12 -29.37 -8.42
N GLY A 149 -9.24 -29.76 -9.05
CA GLY A 149 -9.90 -28.95 -10.10
C GLY A 149 -9.65 -29.39 -11.54
N GLY A 150 -8.87 -30.47 -11.76
CA GLY A 150 -8.80 -31.11 -13.09
C GLY A 150 -7.66 -30.64 -14.01
N LEU A 151 -6.98 -29.50 -13.74
CA LEU A 151 -5.83 -29.04 -14.53
C LEU A 151 -4.57 -29.91 -14.35
N LYS A 152 -4.58 -30.85 -13.40
CA LYS A 152 -3.45 -31.73 -13.09
C LYS A 152 -2.15 -30.97 -12.73
N VAL A 153 -2.26 -29.75 -12.20
CA VAL A 153 -1.11 -28.95 -11.78
C VAL A 153 -0.42 -29.65 -10.63
N LYS A 154 0.87 -29.94 -10.80
CA LYS A 154 1.68 -30.59 -9.77
C LYS A 154 2.20 -29.53 -8.79
N ARG A 155 2.10 -29.80 -7.49
CA ARG A 155 2.76 -28.99 -6.45
C ARG A 155 4.27 -28.98 -6.66
N ARG A 156 4.89 -27.82 -6.58
CA ARG A 156 6.34 -27.60 -6.84
C ARG A 156 7.10 -27.09 -5.62
N ALA A 157 6.39 -26.46 -4.68
CA ALA A 157 7.02 -25.78 -3.55
C ALA A 157 7.93 -26.72 -2.75
N LYS A 158 7.46 -27.94 -2.43
CA LYS A 158 8.29 -28.91 -1.69
C LYS A 158 9.55 -29.31 -2.44
N ALA A 159 9.48 -29.63 -3.72
CA ALA A 159 10.65 -30.04 -4.49
C ALA A 159 11.71 -28.95 -4.58
N ILE A 160 11.26 -27.68 -4.78
CA ILE A 160 12.15 -26.51 -4.79
C ILE A 160 12.77 -26.32 -3.40
N TRP A 161 11.95 -26.38 -2.35
CA TRP A 161 12.41 -26.26 -0.97
C TRP A 161 13.48 -27.29 -0.61
N ASP A 162 13.25 -28.58 -0.92
CA ASP A 162 14.19 -29.66 -0.64
C ASP A 162 15.52 -29.43 -1.39
N GLY A 163 15.45 -28.98 -2.64
CA GLY A 163 16.63 -28.60 -3.42
C GLY A 163 17.42 -27.46 -2.78
N LEU A 164 16.73 -26.39 -2.38
CA LEU A 164 17.33 -25.24 -1.70
C LEU A 164 17.96 -25.62 -0.34
N GLN A 165 17.32 -26.50 0.43
CA GLN A 165 17.89 -27.01 1.67
C GLN A 165 19.15 -27.85 1.43
N ALA A 166 19.18 -28.66 0.37
CA ALA A 166 20.35 -29.42 -0.01
C ALA A 166 21.52 -28.50 -0.42
N ASP A 167 21.21 -27.42 -1.16
CA ASP A 167 22.21 -26.44 -1.62
C ASP A 167 22.78 -25.58 -0.48
N LYS A 168 22.09 -25.43 0.66
CA LYS A 168 22.66 -24.79 1.88
C LYS A 168 23.97 -25.45 2.33
N LYS A 169 24.17 -26.72 2.03
CA LYS A 169 25.35 -27.51 2.41
C LYS A 169 26.50 -27.41 1.41
N ARG A 170 26.31 -26.75 0.27
CA ARG A 170 27.34 -26.60 -0.77
C ARG A 170 28.19 -25.36 -0.54
N ASN A 171 29.47 -25.45 -0.86
CA ASN A 171 30.42 -24.32 -0.76
C ASN A 171 30.23 -23.24 -1.84
N PHE A 172 29.49 -23.54 -2.89
CA PHE A 172 29.17 -22.61 -3.97
C PHE A 172 27.66 -22.52 -4.15
N ARG A 173 27.15 -21.30 -4.25
CA ARG A 173 25.74 -21.00 -4.55
C ARG A 173 25.70 -19.99 -5.68
N LEU A 174 24.68 -20.09 -6.53
CA LEU A 174 24.38 -19.07 -7.52
C LEU A 174 23.77 -17.85 -6.82
N GLU A 175 24.19 -16.66 -7.21
CA GLU A 175 23.75 -15.41 -6.55
C GLU A 175 22.22 -15.21 -6.62
N HIS A 176 21.57 -15.66 -7.71
CA HIS A 176 20.14 -15.58 -7.88
C HIS A 176 19.33 -16.56 -6.98
N THR A 177 19.98 -17.46 -6.26
CA THR A 177 19.30 -18.43 -5.36
C THR A 177 18.38 -17.77 -4.32
N VAL A 178 18.63 -16.50 -3.98
CA VAL A 178 17.73 -15.75 -3.10
C VAL A 178 16.34 -15.59 -3.73
N MET A 179 16.25 -15.44 -5.05
CA MET A 179 14.97 -15.35 -5.77
C MET A 179 14.18 -16.66 -5.69
N ASP A 180 14.89 -17.80 -5.68
CA ASP A 180 14.26 -19.12 -5.53
C ASP A 180 13.66 -19.31 -4.14
N TRP A 181 14.31 -18.81 -3.08
CA TRP A 181 13.77 -18.77 -1.73
C TRP A 181 12.48 -17.94 -1.65
N ILE A 182 12.50 -16.74 -2.24
CA ILE A 182 11.32 -15.86 -2.27
C ILE A 182 10.18 -16.54 -3.04
N SER A 183 10.50 -17.11 -4.19
CA SER A 183 9.56 -17.80 -5.06
C SER A 183 8.91 -18.99 -4.34
N VAL A 184 9.69 -19.81 -3.65
CA VAL A 184 9.16 -21.00 -2.97
C VAL A 184 8.21 -20.64 -1.82
N TYR A 185 8.45 -19.53 -1.11
CA TYR A 185 7.52 -19.06 -0.08
C TYR A 185 6.17 -18.65 -0.68
N ALA A 186 6.19 -17.90 -1.78
CA ALA A 186 4.96 -17.50 -2.46
C ALA A 186 4.22 -18.69 -3.10
N LEU A 187 4.95 -19.62 -3.74
CA LEU A 187 4.41 -20.86 -4.29
C LEU A 187 3.74 -21.69 -3.20
N ALA A 188 4.39 -21.88 -2.04
CA ALA A 188 3.87 -22.65 -0.92
C ALA A 188 2.49 -22.13 -0.48
N VAL A 189 2.34 -20.81 -0.30
CA VAL A 189 1.06 -20.20 0.08
C VAL A 189 0.00 -20.40 -0.99
N ASN A 190 0.35 -20.21 -2.26
CA ASN A 190 -0.65 -20.30 -3.33
C ASN A 190 -1.04 -21.74 -3.66
N GLU A 191 -0.14 -22.68 -3.51
CA GLU A 191 -0.47 -24.11 -3.59
C GLU A 191 -1.37 -24.52 -2.44
N GLU A 192 -1.20 -23.97 -1.24
CA GLU A 192 -2.13 -24.17 -0.12
C GLU A 192 -3.48 -23.52 -0.41
N ASN A 193 -3.51 -22.29 -0.94
CA ASN A 193 -4.77 -21.67 -1.36
C ASN A 193 -5.53 -22.53 -2.38
N ALA A 194 -4.85 -23.02 -3.40
CA ALA A 194 -5.44 -23.87 -4.44
C ALA A 194 -5.84 -25.26 -3.91
N GLY A 195 -5.15 -25.75 -2.88
CA GLY A 195 -5.40 -27.05 -2.22
C GLY A 195 -6.47 -27.01 -1.12
N GLY A 196 -7.10 -25.85 -0.86
CA GLY A 196 -8.09 -25.68 0.21
C GLY A 196 -7.47 -25.54 1.60
N GLY A 197 -6.18 -25.22 1.69
CA GLY A 197 -5.49 -24.91 2.93
C GLY A 197 -5.89 -23.55 3.52
N ARG A 198 -5.45 -23.29 4.74
CA ARG A 198 -5.72 -22.00 5.42
C ARG A 198 -4.73 -20.94 4.97
N VAL A 199 -5.25 -19.85 4.41
CA VAL A 199 -4.47 -18.68 3.99
C VAL A 199 -4.96 -17.40 4.67
N VAL A 200 -4.12 -16.37 4.70
CA VAL A 200 -4.53 -15.00 5.03
C VAL A 200 -4.80 -14.27 3.74
N THR A 201 -6.00 -13.72 3.59
CA THR A 201 -6.39 -12.90 2.42
C THR A 201 -5.68 -11.54 2.48
N ALA A 202 -4.66 -11.31 1.62
CA ALA A 202 -3.82 -10.11 1.65
C ALA A 202 -3.28 -9.72 0.26
N PRO A 203 -3.96 -8.84 -0.51
CA PRO A 203 -5.29 -8.27 -0.28
C PRO A 203 -6.43 -9.21 -0.68
N THR A 204 -6.17 -10.20 -1.56
CA THR A 204 -7.11 -11.22 -2.05
C THR A 204 -6.50 -12.60 -1.89
N ASN A 205 -7.32 -13.66 -2.05
CA ASN A 205 -6.82 -15.03 -2.04
C ASN A 205 -5.93 -15.32 -3.26
N GLY A 206 -6.25 -14.73 -4.42
CA GLY A 206 -5.45 -14.88 -5.63
C GLY A 206 -4.03 -14.33 -5.52
N ALA A 207 -3.80 -13.36 -4.64
CA ALA A 207 -2.50 -12.74 -4.39
C ALA A 207 -1.94 -12.99 -2.98
N ALA A 208 -2.48 -13.98 -2.26
CA ALA A 208 -2.17 -14.23 -0.84
C ALA A 208 -0.71 -14.65 -0.56
N GLY A 209 0.07 -15.02 -1.59
CA GLY A 209 1.44 -15.49 -1.43
C GLY A 209 2.48 -14.37 -1.30
N ILE A 210 2.21 -13.18 -1.79
CA ILE A 210 3.23 -12.12 -1.93
C ILE A 210 3.62 -11.54 -0.58
N VAL A 211 2.65 -11.05 0.21
CA VAL A 211 2.90 -10.42 1.51
C VAL A 211 3.63 -11.37 2.46
N PRO A 212 3.17 -12.63 2.66
CA PRO A 212 3.89 -13.54 3.55
C PRO A 212 5.28 -13.94 3.03
N ALA A 213 5.48 -14.08 1.71
CA ALA A 213 6.79 -14.41 1.15
C ALA A 213 7.83 -13.31 1.40
N VAL A 214 7.45 -12.05 1.24
CA VAL A 214 8.35 -10.91 1.50
C VAL A 214 8.62 -10.74 3.01
N GLY A 215 7.61 -10.92 3.87
CA GLY A 215 7.80 -10.94 5.32
C GLY A 215 8.72 -12.07 5.78
N ARG A 216 8.61 -13.27 5.17
CA ARG A 216 9.51 -14.39 5.45
C ARG A 216 10.93 -14.13 4.95
N TYR A 217 11.08 -13.52 3.76
CA TYR A 217 12.38 -13.05 3.28
C TYR A 217 13.05 -12.10 4.27
N TYR A 218 12.30 -11.15 4.84
CA TYR A 218 12.84 -10.25 5.86
C TYR A 218 13.41 -11.03 7.06
N LEU A 219 12.66 -12.00 7.59
CA LEU A 219 13.11 -12.77 8.75
C LEU A 219 14.32 -13.67 8.45
N ASP A 220 14.39 -14.24 7.25
CA ASP A 220 15.41 -15.23 6.91
C ASP A 220 16.71 -14.62 6.34
N PHE A 221 16.65 -13.41 5.76
CA PHE A 221 17.76 -12.85 4.99
C PHE A 221 18.18 -11.44 5.38
N CYS A 222 17.37 -10.69 6.13
CA CYS A 222 17.74 -9.34 6.52
C CYS A 222 18.39 -9.35 7.91
N PRO A 223 19.50 -8.62 8.11
CA PRO A 223 20.09 -8.43 9.44
C PRO A 223 19.11 -7.69 10.34
N ASP A 224 19.18 -7.96 11.67
CA ASP A 224 18.36 -7.33 12.70
C ASP A 224 16.83 -7.52 12.54
N ALA A 225 16.43 -8.53 11.77
CA ALA A 225 15.02 -8.87 11.59
C ALA A 225 14.36 -9.23 12.93
N SER A 226 13.13 -8.74 13.14
CA SER A 226 12.42 -8.89 14.40
C SER A 226 10.91 -9.00 14.21
N MET A 227 10.21 -9.52 15.23
CA MET A 227 8.75 -9.54 15.24
C MET A 227 8.14 -8.12 15.33
N ALA A 228 8.83 -7.18 15.95
CA ALA A 228 8.42 -5.77 15.92
C ALA A 228 8.44 -5.23 14.50
N GLY A 229 9.51 -5.53 13.73
CA GLY A 229 9.57 -5.21 12.30
C GLY A 229 8.44 -5.85 11.50
N ILE A 230 8.07 -7.10 11.78
CA ILE A 230 6.92 -7.75 11.12
C ILE A 230 5.60 -7.03 11.41
N ARG A 231 5.39 -6.54 12.64
CA ARG A 231 4.20 -5.75 12.96
C ARG A 231 4.15 -4.44 12.15
N ASP A 232 5.27 -3.73 12.08
CA ASP A 232 5.39 -2.48 11.27
C ASP A 232 5.26 -2.76 9.77
N TYR A 233 5.79 -3.89 9.29
CA TYR A 233 5.59 -4.38 7.93
C TYR A 233 4.11 -4.55 7.60
N LEU A 234 3.37 -5.25 8.45
CA LEU A 234 1.94 -5.51 8.24
C LEU A 234 1.11 -4.21 8.33
N LEU A 235 1.44 -3.31 9.25
CA LEU A 235 0.78 -2.00 9.37
C LEU A 235 1.01 -1.14 8.12
N THR A 236 2.25 -1.08 7.62
CA THR A 236 2.58 -0.34 6.39
C THR A 236 1.86 -0.96 5.19
N ALA A 237 1.92 -2.27 5.04
CA ALA A 237 1.22 -2.99 3.98
C ALA A 237 -0.30 -2.72 4.02
N ALA A 238 -0.91 -2.74 5.21
CA ALA A 238 -2.32 -2.43 5.39
C ALA A 238 -2.67 -0.98 5.04
N ALA A 239 -1.79 -0.01 5.33
CA ALA A 239 -2.00 1.38 4.94
C ALA A 239 -2.03 1.53 3.41
N ILE A 240 -1.04 0.98 2.71
CA ILE A 240 -0.97 1.03 1.23
C ILE A 240 -2.16 0.30 0.60
N GLY A 241 -2.47 -0.93 1.05
CA GLY A 241 -3.62 -1.68 0.55
C GLY A 241 -4.96 -0.96 0.77
N GLY A 242 -5.09 -0.25 1.90
CA GLY A 242 -6.26 0.58 2.21
C GLY A 242 -6.43 1.75 1.24
N ILE A 243 -5.35 2.45 0.89
CA ILE A 243 -5.34 3.55 -0.09
C ILE A 243 -5.71 3.02 -1.48
N ILE A 244 -5.11 1.93 -1.93
CA ILE A 244 -5.40 1.31 -3.23
C ILE A 244 -6.87 0.89 -3.30
N LYS A 245 -7.39 0.23 -2.24
CA LYS A 245 -8.79 -0.19 -2.18
C LYS A 245 -9.77 0.99 -2.23
N ALA A 246 -9.43 2.10 -1.56
CA ALA A 246 -10.30 3.27 -1.49
C ALA A 246 -10.34 4.07 -2.80
N ASN A 247 -9.22 4.16 -3.53
CA ASN A 247 -9.06 5.03 -4.69
C ASN A 247 -9.15 4.30 -6.04
N ALA A 248 -9.05 2.96 -6.02
CA ALA A 248 -9.20 2.13 -7.20
C ALA A 248 -9.93 0.82 -6.85
N SER A 249 -9.26 -0.34 -6.96
CA SER A 249 -9.77 -1.64 -6.54
C SER A 249 -8.64 -2.61 -6.25
N ILE A 250 -8.94 -3.60 -5.39
CA ILE A 250 -8.06 -4.75 -5.14
C ILE A 250 -8.60 -6.04 -5.79
N SER A 251 -9.67 -5.95 -6.59
CA SER A 251 -10.39 -7.09 -7.15
C SER A 251 -9.96 -7.40 -8.58
N GLY A 252 -9.61 -8.65 -8.84
CA GLY A 252 -9.33 -9.13 -10.20
C GLY A 252 -10.54 -9.05 -11.13
N ALA A 253 -11.74 -9.20 -10.59
CA ALA A 253 -13.00 -9.09 -11.33
C ALA A 253 -13.33 -7.64 -11.73
N GLU A 254 -12.81 -6.65 -11.02
CA GLU A 254 -13.03 -5.24 -11.33
C GLU A 254 -11.93 -4.67 -12.25
N VAL A 255 -10.68 -4.93 -11.93
CA VAL A 255 -9.54 -4.26 -12.58
C VAL A 255 -8.45 -5.23 -13.09
N GLY A 256 -8.70 -6.53 -13.10
CA GLY A 256 -7.70 -7.52 -13.49
C GLY A 256 -6.66 -7.81 -12.38
N CYS A 257 -5.66 -8.63 -12.67
CA CYS A 257 -4.61 -8.98 -11.69
C CYS A 257 -3.70 -7.81 -11.30
N GLN A 258 -3.73 -6.68 -12.01
CA GLN A 258 -3.07 -5.46 -11.54
C GLN A 258 -3.62 -5.04 -10.16
N GLY A 259 -4.94 -5.22 -9.91
CA GLY A 259 -5.58 -4.96 -8.62
C GLY A 259 -5.22 -5.98 -7.54
N GLU A 260 -4.97 -7.23 -7.87
CA GLU A 260 -4.61 -8.27 -6.90
C GLU A 260 -3.10 -8.35 -6.66
N VAL A 261 -2.38 -8.82 -7.69
CA VAL A 261 -0.92 -9.03 -7.63
C VAL A 261 -0.17 -7.70 -7.55
N GLY A 262 -0.62 -6.67 -8.29
CA GLY A 262 -0.04 -5.34 -8.24
C GLY A 262 -0.20 -4.71 -6.86
N SER A 263 -1.41 -4.76 -6.28
CA SER A 263 -1.65 -4.26 -4.92
C SER A 263 -0.85 -5.01 -3.87
N ALA A 264 -0.83 -6.35 -3.91
CA ALA A 264 -0.04 -7.16 -2.98
C ALA A 264 1.46 -6.84 -3.07
N SER A 265 1.97 -6.63 -4.29
CA SER A 265 3.38 -6.27 -4.51
C SER A 265 3.69 -4.87 -3.99
N ALA A 266 2.81 -3.89 -4.21
CA ALA A 266 2.96 -2.54 -3.67
C ALA A 266 2.91 -2.53 -2.12
N MET A 267 1.97 -3.26 -1.52
CA MET A 267 1.87 -3.46 -0.07
C MET A 267 3.15 -4.06 0.51
N ALA A 268 3.66 -5.11 -0.11
CA ALA A 268 4.85 -5.82 0.34
C ALA A 268 6.13 -5.00 0.15
N ALA A 269 6.26 -4.27 -0.97
CA ALA A 269 7.40 -3.40 -1.26
C ALA A 269 7.48 -2.24 -0.25
N ALA A 270 6.37 -1.56 -0.02
CA ALA A 270 6.28 -0.49 0.98
C ALA A 270 6.60 -0.99 2.39
N GLY A 271 5.99 -2.13 2.79
CA GLY A 271 6.25 -2.74 4.08
C GLY A 271 7.72 -3.07 4.28
N LEU A 272 8.36 -3.68 3.28
CA LEU A 272 9.79 -4.01 3.34
C LEU A 272 10.67 -2.76 3.38
N ALA A 273 10.39 -1.76 2.55
CA ALA A 273 11.14 -0.50 2.54
C ALA A 273 11.06 0.19 3.92
N ALA A 274 9.88 0.20 4.56
CA ALA A 274 9.69 0.81 5.88
C ALA A 274 10.55 0.14 6.96
N ILE A 275 10.54 -1.20 7.02
CA ILE A 275 11.27 -1.95 8.06
C ILE A 275 12.77 -2.07 7.81
N LEU A 276 13.22 -1.72 6.62
CA LEU A 276 14.63 -1.55 6.27
C LEU A 276 15.11 -0.11 6.48
N GLY A 277 14.32 0.75 7.11
CA GLY A 277 14.70 2.10 7.52
C GLY A 277 14.44 3.18 6.47
N GLY A 278 13.62 2.90 5.46
CA GLY A 278 13.24 3.87 4.44
C GLY A 278 12.43 5.04 5.01
N SER A 279 12.67 6.24 4.47
CA SER A 279 11.81 7.40 4.70
C SER A 279 10.41 7.18 4.10
N ASN A 280 9.42 7.95 4.54
CA ASN A 280 8.07 7.86 3.98
C ASN A 280 8.04 8.04 2.45
N ALA A 281 8.90 8.92 1.91
CA ALA A 281 9.02 9.11 0.47
C ALA A 281 9.60 7.87 -0.24
N GLN A 282 10.60 7.21 0.35
CA GLN A 282 11.15 5.95 -0.17
C GLN A 282 10.13 4.80 -0.06
N VAL A 283 9.34 4.76 1.01
CA VAL A 283 8.27 3.77 1.20
C VAL A 283 7.17 3.95 0.14
N GLU A 284 6.76 5.19 -0.12
CA GLU A 284 5.79 5.52 -1.16
C GLU A 284 6.32 5.17 -2.54
N ASN A 285 7.58 5.53 -2.85
CA ASN A 285 8.24 5.18 -4.11
C ASN A 285 8.37 3.66 -4.30
N ALA A 286 8.64 2.88 -3.25
CA ALA A 286 8.67 1.43 -3.34
C ALA A 286 7.29 0.85 -3.74
N ALA A 287 6.20 1.39 -3.16
CA ALA A 287 4.84 1.00 -3.51
C ALA A 287 4.51 1.36 -4.96
N GLU A 288 4.88 2.56 -5.39
CA GLU A 288 4.67 3.07 -6.73
C GLU A 288 5.38 2.20 -7.77
N ILE A 289 6.71 1.97 -7.63
CA ILE A 289 7.49 1.11 -8.53
C ILE A 289 6.85 -0.28 -8.65
N ALA A 290 6.44 -0.87 -7.53
CA ALA A 290 5.81 -2.18 -7.56
C ALA A 290 4.44 -2.15 -8.26
N MET A 291 3.63 -1.10 -8.08
CA MET A 291 2.32 -0.96 -8.71
C MET A 291 2.45 -0.73 -10.21
N GLU A 292 3.28 0.24 -10.65
CA GLU A 292 3.40 0.59 -12.07
C GLU A 292 3.82 -0.60 -12.93
N HIS A 293 4.70 -1.47 -12.41
CA HIS A 293 5.19 -2.67 -13.10
C HIS A 293 4.17 -3.81 -13.18
N HIS A 294 2.96 -3.60 -12.66
CA HIS A 294 1.83 -4.52 -12.80
C HIS A 294 0.65 -3.92 -13.58
N LEU A 295 0.75 -2.65 -14.02
CA LEU A 295 -0.31 -2.01 -14.82
C LEU A 295 -0.61 -2.80 -16.09
N GLY A 296 -1.89 -2.95 -16.42
CA GLY A 296 -2.36 -3.70 -17.57
C GLY A 296 -2.41 -5.22 -17.39
N MET A 297 -2.05 -5.77 -16.22
CA MET A 297 -2.07 -7.21 -15.99
C MET A 297 -3.52 -7.72 -15.92
N THR A 298 -3.87 -8.58 -16.90
CA THR A 298 -5.17 -9.24 -16.97
C THR A 298 -5.37 -10.30 -15.89
N CYS A 299 -6.61 -10.63 -15.57
CA CYS A 299 -6.97 -11.77 -14.72
C CYS A 299 -7.67 -12.84 -15.59
N ASP A 300 -6.90 -13.84 -16.00
CA ASP A 300 -7.27 -14.86 -16.98
C ASP A 300 -6.94 -16.28 -16.49
N PRO A 301 -7.51 -16.72 -15.33
CA PRO A 301 -7.20 -18.00 -14.73
C PRO A 301 -7.68 -19.14 -15.60
N VAL A 302 -6.79 -20.09 -15.89
CA VAL A 302 -7.10 -21.27 -16.71
C VAL A 302 -8.11 -22.14 -15.98
N GLY A 303 -9.20 -22.47 -16.67
CA GLY A 303 -10.31 -23.26 -16.14
C GLY A 303 -11.02 -22.63 -14.92
N GLY A 304 -10.89 -21.32 -14.72
CA GLY A 304 -11.45 -20.61 -13.57
C GLY A 304 -10.76 -20.92 -12.24
N LEU A 305 -9.59 -21.57 -12.28
CA LEU A 305 -8.90 -22.01 -11.08
C LEU A 305 -7.76 -21.06 -10.72
N VAL A 306 -7.66 -20.69 -9.44
CA VAL A 306 -6.57 -19.86 -8.90
C VAL A 306 -5.27 -20.69 -8.80
N GLN A 307 -4.81 -21.20 -9.95
CA GLN A 307 -3.63 -22.05 -10.10
C GLN A 307 -2.69 -21.51 -11.19
N VAL A 308 -3.13 -21.51 -12.46
CA VAL A 308 -2.35 -21.03 -13.59
C VAL A 308 -3.05 -19.81 -14.19
N PRO A 309 -2.37 -18.66 -14.27
CA PRO A 309 -0.97 -18.37 -13.90
C PRO A 309 -0.77 -17.85 -12.46
N CYS A 310 -1.79 -17.88 -11.61
CA CYS A 310 -1.83 -17.19 -10.33
C CYS A 310 -0.65 -17.57 -9.40
N ILE A 311 -0.33 -18.87 -9.31
CA ILE A 311 0.76 -19.37 -8.45
C ILE A 311 2.10 -18.71 -8.85
N GLU A 312 2.40 -18.65 -10.15
CA GLU A 312 3.63 -18.07 -10.66
C GLU A 312 3.63 -16.54 -10.58
N ARG A 313 2.48 -15.90 -10.82
CA ARG A 313 2.34 -14.44 -10.66
C ARG A 313 2.66 -13.98 -9.24
N ASN A 314 2.31 -14.78 -8.23
CA ASN A 314 2.66 -14.47 -6.84
C ASN A 314 4.18 -14.59 -6.60
N ALA A 315 4.83 -15.61 -7.11
CA ALA A 315 6.29 -15.75 -7.01
C ALA A 315 7.00 -14.54 -7.63
N MET A 316 6.62 -14.19 -8.86
CA MET A 316 7.18 -13.02 -9.57
C MET A 316 6.83 -11.70 -8.88
N GLY A 317 5.62 -11.56 -8.36
CA GLY A 317 5.19 -10.38 -7.60
C GLY A 317 6.00 -10.16 -6.32
N ALA A 318 6.31 -11.24 -5.59
CA ALA A 318 7.15 -11.17 -4.40
C ALA A 318 8.59 -10.76 -4.72
N VAL A 319 9.19 -11.29 -5.78
CA VAL A 319 10.53 -10.87 -6.26
C VAL A 319 10.53 -9.41 -6.68
N LYS A 320 9.52 -8.98 -7.47
CA LYS A 320 9.37 -7.57 -7.86
C LYS A 320 9.22 -6.65 -6.64
N ALA A 321 8.46 -7.04 -5.62
CA ALA A 321 8.28 -6.25 -4.42
C ALA A 321 9.61 -5.99 -3.69
N ILE A 322 10.45 -7.01 -3.55
CA ILE A 322 11.78 -6.86 -2.93
C ILE A 322 12.69 -5.97 -3.78
N ASN A 323 12.66 -6.15 -5.11
CA ASN A 323 13.44 -5.33 -6.02
C ASN A 323 12.98 -3.85 -5.98
N ALA A 324 11.69 -3.60 -5.94
CA ALA A 324 11.12 -2.25 -5.82
C ALA A 324 11.56 -1.57 -4.52
N ALA A 325 11.45 -2.27 -3.38
CA ALA A 325 11.96 -1.78 -2.10
C ALA A 325 13.46 -1.46 -2.15
N SER A 326 14.27 -2.36 -2.75
CA SER A 326 15.70 -2.16 -2.89
C SER A 326 16.05 -0.95 -3.77
N LEU A 327 15.33 -0.72 -4.87
CA LEU A 327 15.52 0.43 -5.74
C LEU A 327 15.18 1.73 -5.02
N ALA A 328 14.02 1.80 -4.39
CA ALA A 328 13.56 2.98 -3.67
C ALA A 328 14.51 3.37 -2.52
N LEU A 329 15.04 2.39 -1.78
CA LEU A 329 15.98 2.61 -0.69
C LEU A 329 17.35 3.13 -1.14
N LYS A 330 17.73 2.94 -2.39
CA LYS A 330 18.97 3.49 -2.96
C LYS A 330 18.83 4.93 -3.45
N GLY A 331 17.60 5.40 -3.63
CA GLY A 331 17.28 6.79 -3.95
C GLY A 331 17.16 7.65 -2.68
N ASP A 332 16.92 8.93 -2.87
CA ASP A 332 16.66 9.90 -1.79
C ASP A 332 15.15 10.06 -1.47
N GLY A 333 14.31 9.30 -2.15
CA GLY A 333 12.85 9.37 -2.05
C GLY A 333 12.19 10.30 -3.09
N THR A 334 12.98 11.07 -3.86
CA THR A 334 12.41 11.82 -4.98
C THR A 334 12.13 10.90 -6.15
N HIS A 335 10.93 11.01 -6.73
CA HIS A 335 10.52 10.22 -7.89
C HIS A 335 9.50 11.01 -8.71
N PHE A 336 9.39 10.67 -10.01
CA PHE A 336 8.60 11.44 -10.96
C PHE A 336 7.11 11.08 -10.91
N VAL A 337 6.79 9.80 -10.76
CA VAL A 337 5.42 9.29 -10.71
C VAL A 337 5.01 9.10 -9.26
N PRO A 338 4.06 9.88 -8.71
CA PRO A 338 3.55 9.62 -7.37
C PRO A 338 2.67 8.37 -7.35
N LEU A 339 2.61 7.68 -6.21
CA LEU A 339 1.78 6.48 -6.03
C LEU A 339 0.30 6.75 -6.39
N ASP A 340 -0.22 7.92 -6.08
CA ASP A 340 -1.60 8.29 -6.41
C ASP A 340 -1.85 8.27 -7.93
N ALA A 341 -0.87 8.68 -8.74
CA ALA A 341 -0.97 8.62 -10.20
C ALA A 341 -0.93 7.17 -10.71
N ALA A 342 -0.11 6.31 -10.12
CA ALA A 342 -0.08 4.88 -10.46
C ALA A 342 -1.41 4.18 -10.09
N ILE A 343 -2.00 4.52 -8.93
CA ILE A 343 -3.31 3.99 -8.50
C ILE A 343 -4.42 4.47 -9.44
N GLU A 344 -4.45 5.75 -9.79
CA GLU A 344 -5.44 6.30 -10.73
C GLU A 344 -5.28 5.67 -12.12
N THR A 345 -4.05 5.47 -12.59
CA THR A 345 -3.79 4.75 -13.85
C THR A 345 -4.31 3.32 -13.80
N MET A 346 -4.14 2.61 -12.67
CA MET A 346 -4.70 1.29 -12.48
C MET A 346 -6.24 1.31 -12.55
N ARG A 347 -6.89 2.29 -11.94
CA ARG A 347 -8.34 2.45 -11.98
C ARG A 347 -8.83 2.64 -13.41
N GLN A 348 -8.24 3.59 -14.16
CA GLN A 348 -8.60 3.86 -15.56
C GLN A 348 -8.31 2.66 -16.46
N THR A 349 -7.13 2.06 -16.38
CA THR A 349 -6.78 0.85 -17.15
C THR A 349 -7.73 -0.30 -16.82
N GLY A 350 -8.16 -0.39 -15.56
CA GLY A 350 -9.17 -1.36 -15.14
C GLY A 350 -10.53 -1.09 -15.79
N GLU A 351 -10.98 0.15 -15.88
CA GLU A 351 -12.23 0.52 -16.58
C GLU A 351 -12.17 0.19 -18.07
N ASP A 352 -11.05 0.49 -18.72
CA ASP A 352 -10.83 0.24 -20.15
C ASP A 352 -10.62 -1.25 -20.46
N MET A 353 -10.24 -2.06 -19.49
CA MET A 353 -9.99 -3.48 -19.66
C MET A 353 -11.29 -4.20 -20.02
N HIS A 354 -11.30 -4.92 -21.15
CA HIS A 354 -12.45 -5.69 -21.58
C HIS A 354 -12.80 -6.78 -20.55
N SER A 355 -14.11 -6.99 -20.31
CA SER A 355 -14.64 -7.93 -19.29
C SER A 355 -14.05 -9.33 -19.36
N LYS A 356 -13.77 -9.87 -20.56
CA LYS A 356 -13.16 -11.19 -20.74
C LYS A 356 -11.78 -11.36 -20.12
N TYR A 357 -11.12 -10.27 -19.72
CA TYR A 357 -9.82 -10.25 -19.04
C TYR A 357 -9.93 -9.99 -17.53
N LYS A 358 -11.15 -9.98 -16.99
CA LYS A 358 -11.47 -9.69 -15.60
C LYS A 358 -12.02 -10.92 -14.87
N GLU A 359 -11.16 -11.92 -14.65
CA GLU A 359 -11.47 -13.14 -13.87
C GLU A 359 -12.61 -14.02 -14.46
N THR A 360 -12.76 -14.01 -15.79
CA THR A 360 -13.85 -14.75 -16.47
C THR A 360 -13.40 -16.05 -17.12
N SER A 361 -12.11 -16.27 -17.32
CA SER A 361 -11.56 -17.38 -18.14
C SER A 361 -12.02 -17.39 -19.59
N GLU A 362 -12.59 -16.28 -20.08
CA GLU A 362 -13.10 -16.13 -21.46
C GLU A 362 -12.08 -15.48 -22.40
N GLY A 363 -10.88 -15.18 -21.92
CA GLY A 363 -9.83 -14.50 -22.68
C GLY A 363 -8.43 -14.84 -22.20
N GLY A 364 -7.42 -14.22 -22.82
CA GLY A 364 -6.02 -14.34 -22.41
C GLY A 364 -5.48 -15.76 -22.42
N LEU A 365 -4.74 -16.13 -21.38
CA LEU A 365 -4.13 -17.46 -21.26
C LEU A 365 -5.19 -18.58 -21.18
N ALA A 366 -6.35 -18.31 -20.61
CA ALA A 366 -7.39 -19.30 -20.41
C ALA A 366 -7.90 -19.92 -21.73
N VAL A 367 -7.90 -19.14 -22.83
CA VAL A 367 -8.42 -19.58 -24.14
C VAL A 367 -7.31 -19.90 -25.15
N ASN A 368 -6.05 -19.55 -24.87
CA ASN A 368 -4.93 -19.77 -25.77
C ASN A 368 -4.11 -21.03 -25.45
N LEU A 369 -4.53 -21.78 -24.44
CA LEU A 369 -3.99 -23.11 -24.18
C LEU A 369 -4.72 -24.11 -25.07
N THR A 370 -4.01 -24.73 -26.02
CA THR A 370 -4.50 -25.90 -26.75
C THR A 370 -4.68 -27.03 -25.74
N ALA A 371 -5.92 -27.51 -25.59
CA ALA A 371 -6.17 -28.75 -24.88
C ALA A 371 -5.43 -29.88 -25.62
N CYS A 372 -4.33 -30.36 -25.02
CA CYS A 372 -3.67 -31.60 -25.45
C CYS A 372 -4.33 -32.80 -24.79
#